data_dd756f716dabe3cdf589c50dc8ffe248
#
_entry.id   dd756f716dabe3cdf589c50dc8ffe248
#
_cell.length_a   1.000
_cell.length_b   1.000
_cell.length_c   1.000
_cell.angle_alpha   90.00
_cell.angle_beta   90.00
_cell.angle_gamma   90.00
#
_symmetry.space_group_name_H-M   'P 1'
#
loop_
_entity.id
_entity.type
_entity.pdbx_description
1 polymer ?
#
loop_
_entity_poly.entity_id
_entity_poly.type
_entity_poly.pdbx_seq_one_letter_code
_entity_poly.pdbx_strand_id
1 'polypeptide(L)'
;MFLILTRNFPPEIGGIQNLMHGLTKSLTKLNIVKVFADYHKNYLDFDKNVNFSIERVGGPKLLRKYRKSYLINEFLKNNRNVECVIADHWKSLELINTNKKRICLIHSKEI
;
A
#
# COMPACT_ATOMS: atom_id res chain seq x y z
N MET A 1 -6.21 2.22 -12.41
CA MET A 1 -5.18 2.39 -11.36
C MET A 1 -5.38 1.34 -10.29
N PHE A 2 -4.29 0.74 -9.86
CA PHE A 2 -4.28 -0.17 -8.72
C PHE A 2 -3.74 0.55 -7.49
N LEU A 3 -4.37 0.34 -6.35
CA LEU A 3 -3.97 0.93 -5.08
C LEU A 3 -3.42 -0.18 -4.18
N ILE A 4 -2.18 -0.02 -3.72
CA ILE A 4 -1.51 -1.00 -2.86
C ILE A 4 -1.40 -0.41 -1.47
N LEU A 5 -1.91 -1.13 -0.47
CA LEU A 5 -1.86 -0.74 0.93
C LEU A 5 -0.98 -1.72 1.68
N THR A 6 0.13 -1.25 2.21
CA THR A 6 1.05 -2.12 2.91
C THR A 6 1.71 -1.43 4.10
N ARG A 7 1.98 -2.19 5.14
CA ARG A 7 2.79 -1.72 6.28
C ARG A 7 4.25 -2.00 6.02
N ASN A 8 4.52 -3.08 5.30
CA ASN A 8 5.86 -3.64 5.14
C ASN A 8 6.27 -3.56 3.68
N PHE A 9 7.09 -2.55 3.35
CA PHE A 9 7.54 -2.32 1.99
C PHE A 9 9.03 -1.99 2.02
N PRO A 10 9.82 -2.30 0.97
CA PRO A 10 11.22 -1.87 0.93
C PRO A 10 11.32 -0.36 1.13
N PRO A 11 12.41 0.14 1.68
CA PRO A 11 13.70 -0.52 1.89
C PRO A 11 13.80 -1.43 3.11
N GLU A 12 12.75 -1.58 3.90
CA GLU A 12 12.72 -2.60 4.94
C GLU A 12 12.88 -3.97 4.30
N ILE A 13 13.70 -4.83 4.92
CA ILE A 13 14.04 -6.14 4.35
C ILE A 13 13.18 -7.23 4.98
N GLY A 14 12.65 -8.11 4.14
CA GLY A 14 11.84 -9.25 4.60
C GLY A 14 11.07 -9.90 3.48
N GLY A 15 10.45 -11.03 3.77
CA GLY A 15 9.69 -11.80 2.77
C GLY A 15 8.44 -11.08 2.30
N ILE A 16 7.70 -10.46 3.21
CA ILE A 16 6.48 -9.71 2.87
C ILE A 16 6.85 -8.47 2.04
N GLN A 17 7.92 -7.78 2.42
CA GLN A 17 8.40 -6.62 1.67
C GLN A 17 8.75 -6.99 0.24
N ASN A 18 9.46 -8.08 0.05
CA ASN A 18 9.83 -8.55 -1.28
C ASN A 18 8.61 -8.98 -2.10
N LEU A 19 7.66 -9.64 -1.46
CA LEU A 19 6.42 -10.06 -2.10
C LEU A 19 5.62 -8.85 -2.58
N MET A 20 5.42 -7.87 -1.72
CA MET A 20 4.66 -6.67 -2.06
C MET A 20 5.33 -5.85 -3.14
N HIS A 21 6.65 -5.75 -3.11
CA HIS A 21 7.42 -5.06 -4.14
C HIS A 21 7.31 -5.78 -5.48
N GLY A 22 7.47 -7.10 -5.49
CA GLY A 22 7.35 -7.89 -6.71
C GLY A 22 5.97 -7.81 -7.33
N LEU A 23 4.93 -7.88 -6.51
CA LEU A 23 3.54 -7.71 -6.95
C LEU A 23 3.34 -6.32 -7.57
N THR A 24 3.81 -5.28 -6.90
CA THR A 24 3.69 -3.91 -7.38
C THR A 24 4.37 -3.74 -8.74
N LYS A 25 5.59 -4.24 -8.88
CA LYS A 25 6.32 -4.19 -10.16
C LYS A 25 5.57 -4.89 -11.27
N SER A 26 4.99 -6.05 -10.99
CA SER A 26 4.21 -6.79 -11.98
C SER A 26 2.96 -6.02 -12.40
N LEU A 27 2.29 -5.39 -11.45
CA LEU A 27 1.07 -4.62 -11.73
C LEU A 27 1.33 -3.36 -12.54
N THR A 28 2.52 -2.76 -12.42
CA THR A 28 2.87 -1.58 -13.23
C THR A 28 2.86 -1.86 -14.73
N LYS A 29 2.99 -3.12 -15.12
CA LYS A 29 2.91 -3.53 -16.52
C LYS A 29 1.48 -3.51 -17.06
N LEU A 30 0.49 -3.50 -16.17
CA LEU A 30 -0.92 -3.57 -16.53
C LEU A 30 -1.62 -2.21 -16.43
N ASN A 31 -1.21 -1.38 -15.47
CA ASN A 31 -1.85 -0.09 -15.23
C ASN A 31 -1.00 0.73 -14.26
N ILE A 32 -1.43 1.96 -14.02
CA ILE A 32 -0.79 2.85 -13.03
C ILE A 32 -1.00 2.26 -11.63
N VAL A 33 0.05 2.31 -10.82
CA VAL A 33 0.01 1.80 -9.44
C VAL A 33 0.39 2.91 -8.48
N LYS A 34 -0.37 3.06 -7.41
CA LYS A 34 -0.08 3.95 -6.27
C LYS A 34 0.06 3.10 -5.03
N VAL A 35 1.14 3.27 -4.29
CA VAL A 35 1.42 2.55 -3.04
C VAL A 35 1.28 3.49 -1.85
N PHE A 36 0.55 3.05 -0.83
CA PHE A 36 0.56 3.67 0.49
C PHE A 36 1.30 2.73 1.42
N ALA A 37 2.43 3.17 1.94
CA ALA A 37 3.30 2.36 2.79
C ALA A 37 3.63 3.12 4.07
N ASP A 38 4.05 2.38 5.09
CA ASP A 38 4.50 3.00 6.32
C ASP A 38 5.85 3.68 6.10
N TYR A 39 6.10 4.74 6.88
CA TYR A 39 7.34 5.47 6.86
C TYR A 39 8.52 4.56 7.23
N HIS A 40 9.64 4.75 6.55
CA HIS A 40 10.93 4.13 6.88
C HIS A 40 12.01 5.19 6.74
N LYS A 41 12.95 5.22 7.66
CA LYS A 41 13.99 6.27 7.71
C LYS A 41 14.82 6.37 6.43
N ASN A 42 14.96 5.28 5.68
CA ASN A 42 15.78 5.23 4.46
C ASN A 42 14.94 5.23 3.18
N TYR A 43 13.72 5.74 3.23
CA TYR A 43 12.77 5.61 2.12
C TYR A 43 13.15 6.42 0.88
N LEU A 44 13.85 7.54 1.03
CA LEU A 44 14.07 8.49 -0.08
C LEU A 44 14.80 7.85 -1.26
N ASP A 45 15.90 7.16 -1.01
CA ASP A 45 16.68 6.56 -2.09
C ASP A 45 15.90 5.45 -2.80
N PHE A 46 15.16 4.66 -2.05
CA PHE A 46 14.33 3.62 -2.63
C PHE A 46 13.21 4.22 -3.47
N ASP A 47 12.48 5.17 -2.91
CA ASP A 47 11.26 5.72 -3.55
C ASP A 47 11.57 6.48 -4.83
N LYS A 48 12.75 7.12 -4.93
CA LYS A 48 13.13 7.81 -6.18
C LYS A 48 13.57 6.87 -7.29
N ASN A 49 13.89 5.62 -7.00
CA ASN A 49 14.41 4.67 -7.98
C ASN A 49 13.35 3.70 -8.51
N VAL A 50 12.09 3.89 -8.16
CA VAL A 50 10.98 3.06 -8.65
C VAL A 50 10.15 3.86 -9.66
N ASN A 51 9.43 3.14 -10.51
CA ASN A 51 8.60 3.74 -11.56
C ASN A 51 7.12 3.84 -11.20
N PHE A 52 6.82 3.82 -9.91
CA PHE A 52 5.45 3.97 -9.42
C PHE A 52 5.45 4.95 -8.25
N SER A 53 4.28 5.49 -7.93
CA SER A 53 4.13 6.46 -6.85
C SER A 53 4.04 5.76 -5.50
N ILE A 54 4.79 6.26 -4.51
CA ILE A 54 4.72 5.78 -3.13
C ILE A 54 4.44 6.96 -2.21
N GLU A 55 3.43 6.82 -1.38
CA GLU A 55 3.17 7.77 -0.31
C GLU A 55 3.46 7.09 1.02
N ARG A 56 4.39 7.67 1.80
CA ARG A 56 4.79 7.12 3.09
C ARG A 56 4.04 7.81 4.21
N VAL A 57 3.49 7.01 5.12
CA VAL A 57 2.72 7.53 6.24
C VAL A 57 3.45 7.24 7.54
N GLY A 58 3.79 8.29 8.28
CA GLY A 58 4.49 8.18 9.55
C GLY A 58 3.60 8.56 10.74
N GLY A 59 4.26 8.86 11.85
CA GLY A 59 3.62 9.25 13.08
C GLY A 59 3.60 8.13 14.12
N PRO A 60 2.98 8.37 15.29
CA PRO A 60 2.91 7.36 16.34
C PRO A 60 2.29 6.06 15.83
N LYS A 61 2.90 4.95 16.20
CA LYS A 61 2.49 3.64 15.68
C LYS A 61 1.01 3.35 15.91
N LEU A 62 0.47 3.73 17.05
CA LEU A 62 -0.94 3.50 17.39
C LEU A 62 -1.91 4.32 16.54
N LEU A 63 -1.47 5.48 16.05
CA LEU A 63 -2.31 6.37 15.24
C LEU A 63 -2.08 6.23 13.74
N ARG A 64 -1.04 5.50 13.34
CA ARG A 64 -0.62 5.39 11.95
C ARG A 64 -1.70 4.76 11.07
N LYS A 65 -2.39 3.75 11.59
CA LYS A 65 -3.48 3.08 10.88
C LYS A 65 -4.60 4.07 10.52
N TYR A 66 -4.97 4.93 11.47
CA TYR A 66 -6.03 5.92 11.27
C TYR A 66 -5.61 7.00 10.29
N ARG A 67 -4.38 7.50 10.42
CA ARG A 67 -3.84 8.48 9.50
C ARG A 67 -3.77 7.95 8.07
N LYS A 68 -3.28 6.74 7.92
CA LYS A 68 -3.16 6.10 6.61
C LYS A 68 -4.54 5.88 5.98
N SER A 69 -5.50 5.39 6.77
CA SER A 69 -6.87 5.17 6.29
C SER A 69 -7.53 6.47 5.85
N TYR A 70 -7.31 7.55 6.59
CA TYR A 70 -7.83 8.87 6.21
C TYR A 70 -7.28 9.31 4.86
N LEU A 71 -5.96 9.22 4.69
CA LEU A 71 -5.31 9.62 3.43
C LEU A 71 -5.79 8.78 2.25
N ILE A 72 -5.96 7.48 2.46
CA ILE A 72 -6.43 6.57 1.42
C ILE A 72 -7.87 6.89 1.05
N ASN A 73 -8.73 7.12 2.04
CA ASN A 73 -10.14 7.45 1.78
C ASN A 73 -10.27 8.77 1.02
N GLU A 74 -9.45 9.77 1.36
CA GLU A 74 -9.41 11.02 0.61
C GLU A 74 -8.93 10.80 -0.82
N PHE A 75 -7.92 9.98 -1.01
CA PHE A 75 -7.42 9.64 -2.33
C PHE A 75 -8.51 8.96 -3.18
N LEU A 76 -9.24 8.02 -2.60
CA LEU A 76 -10.32 7.30 -3.29
C LEU A 76 -11.47 8.22 -3.69
N LYS A 77 -11.78 9.20 -2.88
CA LYS A 77 -12.81 10.21 -3.20
C LYS A 77 -12.43 11.01 -4.44
N ASN A 78 -11.15 11.33 -4.58
CA ASN A 78 -10.64 12.23 -5.63
C ASN A 78 -10.13 11.49 -6.87
N ASN A 79 -10.12 10.16 -6.85
CA ASN A 79 -9.57 9.35 -7.95
C ASN A 79 -10.50 8.19 -8.26
N ARG A 80 -11.49 8.44 -9.11
CA ARG A 80 -12.51 7.44 -9.47
C ARG A 80 -11.97 6.34 -10.38
N ASN A 81 -10.78 6.51 -10.91
CA ASN A 81 -10.15 5.55 -11.80
C ASN A 81 -9.44 4.39 -11.07
N VAL A 82 -9.55 4.32 -9.75
CA VAL A 82 -9.05 3.17 -9.00
C VAL A 82 -9.95 1.97 -9.27
N GLU A 83 -9.35 0.89 -9.79
CA GLU A 83 -10.08 -0.33 -10.13
C GLU A 83 -10.13 -1.31 -8.97
N CYS A 84 -9.04 -1.37 -8.19
CA CYS A 84 -8.87 -2.38 -7.18
C CYS A 84 -7.95 -1.87 -6.08
N VAL A 85 -8.25 -2.25 -4.84
CA VAL A 85 -7.44 -1.97 -3.66
C VAL A 85 -6.87 -3.29 -3.16
N ILE A 86 -5.55 -3.39 -3.09
CA ILE A 86 -4.85 -4.62 -2.71
C ILE A 86 -4.05 -4.36 -1.44
N ALA A 87 -4.25 -5.19 -0.43
CA ALA A 87 -3.59 -5.01 0.86
C ALA A 87 -2.79 -6.25 1.25
N ASP A 88 -1.73 -6.04 2.00
CA ASP A 88 -0.90 -7.10 2.55
C ASP A 88 -1.56 -7.79 3.75
N HIS A 89 -2.52 -7.12 4.39
CA HIS A 89 -3.18 -7.64 5.59
C HIS A 89 -4.61 -7.11 5.66
N TRP A 90 -5.55 -7.92 6.13
CA TRP A 90 -6.96 -7.52 6.21
C TRP A 90 -7.19 -6.28 7.07
N LYS A 91 -6.37 -6.09 8.11
CA LYS A 91 -6.47 -4.89 8.96
C LYS A 91 -6.22 -3.59 8.20
N SER A 92 -5.46 -3.65 7.13
CA SER A 92 -5.24 -2.48 6.29
C SER A 92 -6.48 -2.05 5.54
N LEU A 93 -7.47 -2.92 5.40
CA LEU A 93 -8.72 -2.64 4.70
C LEU A 93 -9.89 -2.24 5.62
N GLU A 94 -9.75 -2.43 6.93
CA GLU A 94 -10.87 -2.26 7.89
C GLU A 94 -11.54 -0.90 7.81
N LEU A 95 -10.76 0.16 7.66
CA LEU A 95 -11.26 1.53 7.71
C LEU A 95 -11.35 2.16 6.33
N ILE A 96 -11.23 1.36 5.28
CA ILE A 96 -11.26 1.85 3.90
C ILE A 96 -12.69 1.84 3.38
N ASN A 97 -13.19 3.02 2.99
CA ASN A 97 -14.54 3.21 2.47
C ASN A 97 -14.50 3.21 0.95
N THR A 98 -14.81 2.09 0.34
CA THR A 98 -14.85 2.00 -1.12
C THR A 98 -15.81 0.90 -1.56
N ASN A 99 -16.43 1.10 -2.73
CA ASN A 99 -17.19 0.06 -3.42
C ASN A 99 -16.35 -0.64 -4.48
N LYS A 100 -15.07 -0.29 -4.59
CA LYS A 100 -14.16 -0.94 -5.53
C LYS A 100 -13.77 -2.31 -5.01
N LYS A 101 -13.27 -3.16 -5.91
CA LYS A 101 -12.79 -4.48 -5.55
C LYS A 101 -11.65 -4.38 -4.54
N ARG A 102 -11.73 -5.22 -3.50
CA ARG A 102 -10.70 -5.27 -2.46
C ARG A 102 -10.10 -6.67 -2.43
N ILE A 103 -8.78 -6.74 -2.45
CA ILE A 103 -8.05 -8.00 -2.39
C ILE A 103 -7.10 -7.95 -1.19
N CYS A 104 -7.14 -8.98 -0.37
CA CYS A 104 -6.22 -9.12 0.75
C CYS A 104 -5.36 -10.36 0.51
N LEU A 105 -4.05 -10.19 0.64
CA LEU A 105 -3.12 -11.32 0.52
C LEU A 105 -3.10 -12.08 1.84
N ILE A 106 -3.15 -13.41 1.75
CA ILE A 106 -3.11 -14.29 2.90
C ILE A 106 -1.71 -14.88 3.02
N HIS A 107 -1.10 -14.69 4.19
CA HIS A 107 0.20 -15.26 4.50
C HIS A 107 0.03 -16.46 5.43
N SER A 108 0.98 -17.38 5.42
CA SER A 108 0.91 -18.61 6.21
C SER A 108 0.72 -18.34 7.72
N LYS A 109 1.22 -17.22 8.21
CA LYS A 109 1.07 -16.85 9.63
C LYS A 109 -0.32 -16.36 10.00
N GLU A 110 -1.18 -16.14 9.05
CA GLU A 110 -2.53 -15.62 9.25
C GLU A 110 -3.60 -16.69 9.19
N ILE A 111 -3.21 -17.89 8.85
CA ILE A 111 -4.14 -19.03 8.69
C ILE A 111 -4.40 -19.75 10.02
#